data_b3b45eb57729bea6c3fc4a97ea167c7d
#
_entry.id   b3b45eb57729bea6c3fc4a97ea167c7d
#
_cell.length_a   1.000
_cell.length_b   1.000
_cell.length_c   1.000
_cell.angle_alpha   90.00
_cell.angle_beta   90.00
_cell.angle_gamma   90.00
#
_symmetry.space_group_name_H-M   'P 1'
#
loop_
_entity.id
_entity.type
_entity.pdbx_description
1 polymer ?
#
loop_
_entity_poly.entity_id
_entity_poly.type
_entity_poly.pdbx_seq_one_letter_code
_entity_poly.pdbx_strand_id
1 'polypeptide(L)'
;MNKNVLTLFSLLFVFLLSVSLQAKKRIFNNKEVFQTKTSLLLIQDSRDSILGIKYNQAKSLYETNNYVESLQMALYLNEQMKSIQNRYLQFKIIFLIAEIYRNNRDHEKAITYYKKSLKLLTNNTLDGQKIDSISQKYLAENLLRLGSRYQYLEKKDSAIFYYKKLGALIAFEEDVVSFQAISFSNLSGIYQYDTTYVNNYDKAIEFAEKAIAIHQNKKNRISQASAINNLANVYLLQGDFEQSKKTYFEGIKLIKRDTSNRAIKVKASLYNNLSWAMRQLKEYKAYDYQETAINMKDELRDIETQEMLERVTGEFNVSMVRKEGKIQQQKAQNLTWIIGISSFSIILLLAFLLNQYKLRQRNLSLQLSKQELVQQQKLEKIRTEAQIRILNATLDGKETERKQIAETLHDNVSALLSSANLHLQACKKIFTGSIPKEVDKSQDIIHEASQKIRDLSHTLVSSVLLKFGLAYAIKDMAEKYSNSQLEIVFQTQNIQRYDQDFEIKLHNIIQELVNNA
;
A
#
# COMPACT_ATOMS: atom_id res chain seq x y z
N MET A 1 -3.51 51.26 -49.19
CA MET A 1 -4.56 50.80 -48.25
C MET A 1 -5.43 51.96 -47.85
N ASN A 2 -6.72 51.91 -48.18
CA ASN A 2 -7.64 53.07 -48.10
C ASN A 2 -7.81 53.49 -46.63
N LYS A 3 -7.63 54.79 -46.33
CA LYS A 3 -7.83 55.39 -45.01
C LYS A 3 -9.16 54.97 -44.33
N ASN A 4 -10.15 54.66 -45.15
CA ASN A 4 -11.49 54.24 -44.72
C ASN A 4 -11.54 52.81 -44.11
N VAL A 5 -10.59 51.91 -44.40
CA VAL A 5 -10.54 50.58 -43.84
C VAL A 5 -9.88 50.59 -42.45
N LEU A 6 -8.91 51.49 -42.25
CA LEU A 6 -8.27 51.66 -40.93
C LEU A 6 -9.22 52.31 -39.92
N THR A 7 -10.04 53.27 -40.38
CA THR A 7 -11.08 53.90 -39.55
C THR A 7 -12.21 52.94 -39.21
N LEU A 8 -12.59 52.00 -40.11
CA LEU A 8 -13.61 50.99 -39.82
C LEU A 8 -13.10 49.99 -38.77
N PHE A 9 -11.83 49.58 -38.85
CA PHE A 9 -11.23 48.67 -37.85
C PHE A 9 -11.07 49.32 -36.48
N SER A 10 -10.69 50.61 -36.44
CA SER A 10 -10.59 51.34 -35.16
C SER A 10 -11.97 51.55 -34.53
N LEU A 11 -13.00 51.81 -35.31
CA LEU A 11 -14.38 51.93 -34.85
C LEU A 11 -14.94 50.60 -34.34
N LEU A 12 -14.65 49.48 -35.00
CA LEU A 12 -15.05 48.14 -34.57
C LEU A 12 -14.35 47.73 -33.26
N PHE A 13 -13.07 48.07 -33.10
CA PHE A 13 -12.29 47.82 -31.89
C PHE A 13 -12.78 48.64 -30.70
N VAL A 14 -13.09 49.93 -30.92
CA VAL A 14 -13.69 50.79 -29.91
C VAL A 14 -15.08 50.36 -29.51
N PHE A 15 -15.89 49.87 -30.49
CA PHE A 15 -17.21 49.30 -30.22
C PHE A 15 -17.14 48.01 -29.38
N LEU A 16 -16.22 47.09 -29.69
CA LEU A 16 -16.00 45.85 -28.90
C LEU A 16 -15.47 46.16 -27.50
N LEU A 17 -14.62 47.19 -27.35
CA LEU A 17 -14.14 47.65 -26.05
C LEU A 17 -15.27 48.31 -25.22
N SER A 18 -16.15 49.08 -25.86
CA SER A 18 -17.30 49.72 -25.18
C SER A 18 -18.35 48.69 -24.71
N VAL A 19 -18.61 47.64 -25.52
CA VAL A 19 -19.51 46.52 -25.15
C VAL A 19 -18.92 45.72 -23.98
N SER A 20 -17.61 45.48 -23.97
CA SER A 20 -16.95 44.76 -22.86
C SER A 20 -16.91 45.62 -21.56
N LEU A 21 -16.78 46.93 -21.65
CA LEU A 21 -16.85 47.87 -20.54
C LEU A 21 -18.28 48.03 -20.00
N GLN A 22 -19.30 48.03 -20.87
CA GLN A 22 -20.71 48.07 -20.43
C GLN A 22 -21.12 46.72 -19.78
N ALA A 23 -20.64 45.61 -20.27
CA ALA A 23 -20.82 44.31 -19.61
C ALA A 23 -20.16 44.27 -18.22
N LYS A 24 -18.95 44.84 -18.07
CA LYS A 24 -18.30 44.97 -16.77
C LYS A 24 -19.01 45.96 -15.84
N LYS A 25 -19.56 47.05 -16.35
CA LYS A 25 -20.33 48.03 -15.54
C LYS A 25 -21.69 47.48 -15.09
N ARG A 26 -22.39 46.65 -15.89
CA ARG A 26 -23.63 45.96 -15.49
C ARG A 26 -23.41 44.92 -14.39
N ILE A 27 -22.21 44.33 -14.32
CA ILE A 27 -21.84 43.38 -13.26
C ILE A 27 -21.50 44.13 -11.95
N PHE A 28 -21.11 45.41 -12.01
CA PHE A 28 -20.67 46.17 -10.85
C PHE A 28 -21.77 47.05 -10.20
N ASN A 29 -22.88 47.35 -10.87
CA ASN A 29 -23.92 48.24 -10.40
C ASN A 29 -25.14 47.56 -9.75
N ASN A 30 -25.11 46.25 -9.48
CA ASN A 30 -26.12 45.57 -8.65
C ASN A 30 -25.56 45.28 -7.24
N LYS A 31 -24.96 46.28 -6.62
CA LYS A 31 -24.73 46.33 -5.18
C LYS A 31 -25.64 47.35 -4.54
N GLU A 32 -26.90 47.03 -4.42
CA GLU A 32 -27.74 47.64 -3.41
C GLU A 32 -27.78 46.78 -2.14
N VAL A 33 -27.32 47.45 -1.12
CA VAL A 33 -27.32 47.09 0.27
C VAL A 33 -28.75 46.89 0.74
N PHE A 34 -29.22 45.62 0.84
CA PHE A 34 -30.21 45.19 1.83
C PHE A 34 -30.31 43.68 1.84
N GLN A 35 -30.08 43.08 3.00
CA GLN A 35 -30.21 41.68 3.40
C GLN A 35 -28.91 40.98 3.76
N THR A 36 -28.25 41.47 4.77
CA THR A 36 -26.92 40.99 5.16
C THR A 36 -26.90 39.79 6.10
N LYS A 37 -28.05 39.23 6.51
CA LYS A 37 -28.06 38.00 7.33
C LYS A 37 -28.65 36.78 6.61
N THR A 38 -29.71 36.95 5.87
CA THR A 38 -30.35 35.85 5.14
C THR A 38 -29.61 35.47 3.85
N SER A 39 -29.01 36.47 3.19
CA SER A 39 -28.16 36.22 2.00
C SER A 39 -26.82 35.56 2.35
N LEU A 40 -26.24 35.87 3.51
CA LEU A 40 -25.03 35.19 4.01
C LEU A 40 -25.30 33.69 4.33
N LEU A 41 -26.44 33.39 4.96
CA LEU A 41 -26.85 32.01 5.21
C LEU A 41 -27.15 31.24 3.91
N LEU A 42 -27.84 31.84 2.95
CA LEU A 42 -28.11 31.24 1.64
C LEU A 42 -26.84 31.06 0.79
N ILE A 43 -25.88 31.98 0.89
CA ILE A 43 -24.56 31.85 0.23
C ILE A 43 -23.72 30.78 0.93
N GLN A 44 -23.82 30.67 2.24
CA GLN A 44 -23.12 29.64 3.01
C GLN A 44 -23.69 28.26 2.74
N ASP A 45 -25.02 28.06 2.72
CA ASP A 45 -25.69 26.82 2.36
C ASP A 45 -25.38 26.39 0.91
N SER A 46 -25.38 27.35 -0.03
CA SER A 46 -25.03 27.06 -1.43
C SER A 46 -23.54 26.68 -1.57
N ARG A 47 -22.67 27.29 -0.80
CA ARG A 47 -21.22 26.99 -0.80
C ARG A 47 -20.93 25.64 -0.18
N ASP A 48 -21.57 25.29 0.92
CA ASP A 48 -21.49 23.99 1.58
C ASP A 48 -22.01 22.88 0.65
N SER A 49 -23.10 23.13 -0.07
CA SER A 49 -23.64 22.22 -1.07
C SER A 49 -22.67 21.98 -2.24
N ILE A 50 -22.02 23.04 -2.76
CA ILE A 50 -21.03 22.92 -3.84
C ILE A 50 -19.79 22.14 -3.36
N LEU A 51 -19.32 22.40 -2.15
CA LEU A 51 -18.18 21.65 -1.58
C LEU A 51 -18.53 20.20 -1.29
N GLY A 52 -19.78 19.92 -0.90
CA GLY A 52 -20.30 18.56 -0.76
C GLY A 52 -20.31 17.80 -2.08
N ILE A 53 -20.73 18.44 -3.17
CA ILE A 53 -20.68 17.83 -4.53
C ILE A 53 -19.26 17.53 -4.94
N LYS A 54 -18.32 18.49 -4.74
CA LYS A 54 -16.91 18.27 -5.05
C LYS A 54 -16.27 17.17 -4.18
N TYR A 55 -16.67 17.06 -2.91
CA TYR A 55 -16.26 15.94 -2.06
C TYR A 55 -16.73 14.60 -2.62
N ASN A 56 -17.98 14.52 -3.06
CA ASN A 56 -18.50 13.28 -3.68
C ASN A 56 -17.74 12.94 -4.98
N GLN A 57 -17.34 13.95 -5.77
CA GLN A 57 -16.48 13.74 -6.94
C GLN A 57 -15.11 13.21 -6.53
N ALA A 58 -14.46 13.81 -5.51
CA ALA A 58 -13.19 13.32 -4.99
C ALA A 58 -13.29 11.89 -4.46
N LYS A 59 -14.40 11.57 -3.77
CA LYS A 59 -14.68 10.22 -3.27
C LYS A 59 -14.90 9.23 -4.42
N SER A 60 -15.65 9.58 -5.45
CA SER A 60 -15.84 8.76 -6.65
C SER A 60 -14.51 8.48 -7.36
N LEU A 61 -13.63 9.47 -7.47
CA LEU A 61 -12.27 9.27 -8.00
C LEU A 61 -11.46 8.28 -7.16
N TYR A 62 -11.58 8.35 -5.85
CA TYR A 62 -10.96 7.38 -4.94
C TYR A 62 -11.52 5.96 -5.15
N GLU A 63 -12.84 5.81 -5.27
CA GLU A 63 -13.52 4.53 -5.48
C GLU A 63 -13.17 3.91 -6.85
N THR A 64 -12.84 4.74 -7.85
CA THR A 64 -12.36 4.31 -9.17
C THR A 64 -10.84 4.18 -9.26
N ASN A 65 -10.12 4.19 -8.13
CA ASN A 65 -8.66 4.09 -8.02
C ASN A 65 -7.87 5.26 -8.64
N ASN A 66 -8.51 6.36 -8.99
CA ASN A 66 -7.86 7.58 -9.47
C ASN A 66 -7.31 8.40 -8.28
N TYR A 67 -6.34 7.84 -7.57
CA TYR A 67 -5.86 8.36 -6.29
C TYR A 67 -5.19 9.73 -6.39
N VAL A 68 -4.51 10.03 -7.51
CA VAL A 68 -3.79 11.30 -7.69
C VAL A 68 -4.78 12.46 -7.80
N GLU A 69 -5.75 12.34 -8.69
CA GLU A 69 -6.79 13.37 -8.90
C GLU A 69 -7.67 13.52 -7.65
N SER A 70 -8.01 12.39 -7.00
CA SER A 70 -8.75 12.38 -5.74
C SER A 70 -7.99 13.14 -4.65
N LEU A 71 -6.68 12.89 -4.52
CA LEU A 71 -5.84 13.59 -3.53
C LEU A 71 -5.76 15.08 -3.79
N GLN A 72 -5.51 15.48 -5.05
CA GLN A 72 -5.44 16.89 -5.43
C GLN A 72 -6.74 17.61 -5.09
N MET A 73 -7.89 17.01 -5.43
CA MET A 73 -9.20 17.58 -5.14
C MET A 73 -9.47 17.63 -3.63
N ALA A 74 -9.15 16.57 -2.89
CA ALA A 74 -9.35 16.50 -1.45
C ALA A 74 -8.47 17.51 -0.69
N LEU A 75 -7.21 17.69 -1.09
CA LEU A 75 -6.32 18.71 -0.53
C LEU A 75 -6.83 20.14 -0.82
N TYR A 76 -7.27 20.39 -2.05
CA TYR A 76 -7.89 21.68 -2.40
C TYR A 76 -9.12 21.96 -1.53
N LEU A 77 -10.01 20.96 -1.36
CA LEU A 77 -11.19 21.08 -0.51
C LEU A 77 -10.81 21.34 0.96
N ASN A 78 -9.80 20.65 1.47
CA ASN A 78 -9.33 20.85 2.84
C ASN A 78 -8.84 22.29 3.09
N GLU A 79 -8.18 22.92 2.11
CA GLU A 79 -7.80 24.32 2.21
C GLU A 79 -9.02 25.26 2.19
N GLN A 80 -10.01 24.99 1.34
CA GLN A 80 -11.24 25.78 1.28
C GLN A 80 -12.05 25.70 2.59
N MET A 81 -12.01 24.55 3.27
CA MET A 81 -12.73 24.33 4.53
C MET A 81 -12.17 25.11 5.72
N LYS A 82 -10.96 25.68 5.64
CA LYS A 82 -10.39 26.50 6.72
C LYS A 82 -11.24 27.73 7.06
N SER A 83 -11.99 28.25 6.10
CA SER A 83 -12.86 29.42 6.24
C SER A 83 -14.34 29.06 6.49
N ILE A 84 -14.68 27.79 6.64
CA ILE A 84 -16.04 27.28 6.71
C ILE A 84 -16.24 26.47 7.99
N GLN A 85 -17.37 26.68 8.68
CA GLN A 85 -17.64 26.01 9.97
C GLN A 85 -18.28 24.62 9.84
N ASN A 86 -18.35 24.03 8.64
CA ASN A 86 -18.89 22.67 8.45
C ASN A 86 -17.87 21.60 8.85
N ARG A 87 -17.78 21.33 10.15
CA ARG A 87 -16.82 20.37 10.73
C ARG A 87 -17.01 18.94 10.21
N TYR A 88 -18.26 18.56 9.95
CA TYR A 88 -18.56 17.21 9.46
C TYR A 88 -18.01 16.97 8.04
N LEU A 89 -18.19 17.93 7.13
CA LEU A 89 -17.61 17.85 5.79
C LEU A 89 -16.07 17.92 5.85
N GLN A 90 -15.52 18.78 6.72
CA GLN A 90 -14.08 18.86 6.95
C GLN A 90 -13.50 17.53 7.44
N PHE A 91 -14.19 16.87 8.38
CA PHE A 91 -13.82 15.54 8.83
C PHE A 91 -13.77 14.54 7.66
N LYS A 92 -14.84 14.45 6.84
CA LYS A 92 -14.91 13.54 5.70
C LYS A 92 -13.76 13.76 4.70
N ILE A 93 -13.44 15.02 4.41
CA ILE A 93 -12.35 15.37 3.50
C ILE A 93 -11.01 14.91 4.07
N ILE A 94 -10.73 15.20 5.34
CA ILE A 94 -9.47 14.82 6.00
C ILE A 94 -9.36 13.29 6.11
N PHE A 95 -10.48 12.61 6.39
CA PHE A 95 -10.53 11.15 6.41
C PHE A 95 -10.26 10.54 5.03
N LEU A 96 -10.83 11.12 3.96
CA LEU A 96 -10.55 10.70 2.58
C LEU A 96 -9.07 10.86 2.23
N ILE A 97 -8.44 11.97 2.61
CA ILE A 97 -7.00 12.17 2.42
C ILE A 97 -6.20 11.05 3.12
N ALA A 98 -6.58 10.70 4.36
CA ALA A 98 -5.94 9.62 5.10
C ALA A 98 -6.09 8.26 4.39
N GLU A 99 -7.29 7.95 3.86
CA GLU A 99 -7.55 6.73 3.09
C GLU A 99 -6.71 6.66 1.81
N ILE A 100 -6.54 7.78 1.10
CA ILE A 100 -5.69 7.84 -0.10
C ILE A 100 -4.22 7.57 0.27
N TYR A 101 -3.69 8.22 1.32
CA TYR A 101 -2.32 7.94 1.77
C TYR A 101 -2.14 6.49 2.23
N ARG A 102 -3.16 5.90 2.88
CA ARG A 102 -3.17 4.48 3.24
C ARG A 102 -3.03 3.57 2.02
N ASN A 103 -3.79 3.85 0.96
CA ASN A 103 -3.75 3.06 -0.27
C ASN A 103 -2.40 3.21 -1.00
N ASN A 104 -1.80 4.40 -0.92
CA ASN A 104 -0.45 4.66 -1.44
C ASN A 104 0.68 4.14 -0.53
N ARG A 105 0.35 3.38 0.54
CA ARG A 105 1.30 2.83 1.52
C ARG A 105 2.11 3.87 2.30
N ASP A 106 1.73 5.15 2.26
CA ASP A 106 2.32 6.19 3.11
C ASP A 106 1.62 6.18 4.48
N HIS A 107 2.01 5.23 5.31
CA HIS A 107 1.35 4.94 6.58
C HIS A 107 1.50 6.06 7.60
N GLU A 108 2.62 6.79 7.57
CA GLU A 108 2.86 7.89 8.51
C GLU A 108 1.97 9.10 8.21
N LYS A 109 1.86 9.48 6.94
CA LYS A 109 0.91 10.51 6.54
C LYS A 109 -0.53 10.08 6.79
N ALA A 110 -0.89 8.84 6.49
CA ALA A 110 -2.21 8.31 6.80
C ALA A 110 -2.54 8.47 8.29
N ILE A 111 -1.64 8.06 9.20
CA ILE A 111 -1.80 8.24 10.65
C ILE A 111 -1.98 9.72 11.02
N THR A 112 -1.16 10.59 10.43
CA THR A 112 -1.24 12.03 10.68
C THR A 112 -2.62 12.60 10.33
N TYR A 113 -3.15 12.24 9.18
CA TYR A 113 -4.47 12.70 8.74
C TYR A 113 -5.61 12.01 9.49
N TYR A 114 -5.51 10.72 9.84
CA TYR A 114 -6.49 10.06 10.73
C TYR A 114 -6.54 10.72 12.12
N LYS A 115 -5.40 11.08 12.71
CA LYS A 115 -5.38 11.82 13.98
C LYS A 115 -6.03 13.21 13.87
N LYS A 116 -5.77 13.92 12.75
CA LYS A 116 -6.43 15.22 12.50
C LYS A 116 -7.94 15.06 12.39
N SER A 117 -8.42 14.06 11.64
CA SER A 117 -9.85 13.80 11.51
C SER A 117 -10.48 13.36 12.84
N LEU A 118 -9.79 12.52 13.61
CA LEU A 118 -10.24 12.11 14.94
C LEU A 118 -10.43 13.29 15.89
N LYS A 119 -9.49 14.26 15.90
CA LYS A 119 -9.59 15.48 16.72
C LYS A 119 -10.84 16.30 16.41
N LEU A 120 -11.25 16.36 15.15
CA LEU A 120 -12.48 17.07 14.75
C LEU A 120 -13.74 16.41 15.31
N LEU A 121 -13.77 15.09 15.41
CA LEU A 121 -14.90 14.35 15.99
C LEU A 121 -14.93 14.44 17.52
N THR A 122 -13.78 14.37 18.18
CA THR A 122 -13.72 14.32 19.65
C THR A 122 -13.86 15.69 20.31
N ASN A 123 -13.48 16.78 19.65
CA ASN A 123 -13.66 18.12 20.21
C ASN A 123 -15.14 18.54 20.35
N ASN A 124 -16.06 17.84 19.66
CA ASN A 124 -17.50 18.09 19.80
C ASN A 124 -18.14 17.43 21.04
N THR A 125 -17.44 16.48 21.67
CA THR A 125 -17.95 15.80 22.89
C THR A 125 -17.72 16.61 24.17
N LEU A 126 -16.91 17.68 24.12
CA LEU A 126 -16.66 18.57 25.25
C LEU A 126 -17.87 19.50 25.57
N ASP A 127 -18.80 19.69 24.62
CA ASP A 127 -19.99 20.53 24.80
C ASP A 127 -21.23 19.75 25.31
N GLY A 128 -21.07 18.51 25.82
CA GLY A 128 -22.17 17.76 26.41
C GLY A 128 -23.22 17.23 25.42
N GLN A 129 -23.05 17.42 24.12
CA GLN A 129 -23.92 16.85 23.11
C GLN A 129 -23.60 15.37 22.86
N LYS A 130 -24.64 14.51 22.89
CA LYS A 130 -24.51 13.10 22.47
C LYS A 130 -24.00 13.05 21.03
N ILE A 131 -22.96 12.23 20.80
CA ILE A 131 -22.49 11.91 19.46
C ILE A 131 -23.67 11.27 18.70
N ASP A 132 -23.99 11.84 17.53
CA ASP A 132 -25.00 11.23 16.66
C ASP A 132 -24.51 9.89 16.10
N SER A 133 -25.43 9.05 15.68
CA SER A 133 -25.17 7.71 15.15
C SER A 133 -24.12 7.70 14.01
N ILE A 134 -24.24 8.65 13.09
CA ILE A 134 -23.34 8.78 11.94
C ILE A 134 -21.92 9.16 12.39
N SER A 135 -21.80 10.12 13.30
CA SER A 135 -20.50 10.52 13.85
C SER A 135 -19.83 9.40 14.65
N GLN A 136 -20.63 8.57 15.34
CA GLN A 136 -20.13 7.41 16.06
C GLN A 136 -19.56 6.35 15.10
N LYS A 137 -20.22 6.07 13.99
CA LYS A 137 -19.71 5.17 12.94
C LYS A 137 -18.33 5.63 12.44
N TYR A 138 -18.20 6.91 12.10
CA TYR A 138 -16.92 7.46 11.62
C TYR A 138 -15.85 7.50 12.70
N LEU A 139 -16.23 7.75 13.96
CA LEU A 139 -15.32 7.64 15.09
C LEU A 139 -14.76 6.22 15.22
N ALA A 140 -15.63 5.23 15.17
CA ALA A 140 -15.28 3.83 15.25
C ALA A 140 -14.36 3.40 14.09
N GLU A 141 -14.71 3.79 12.87
CA GLU A 141 -13.88 3.51 11.69
C GLU A 141 -12.50 4.14 11.80
N ASN A 142 -12.42 5.41 12.22
CA ASN A 142 -11.16 6.12 12.38
C ASN A 142 -10.26 5.44 13.43
N LEU A 143 -10.81 5.03 14.57
CA LEU A 143 -10.08 4.30 15.60
C LEU A 143 -9.56 2.96 15.07
N LEU A 144 -10.38 2.24 14.29
CA LEU A 144 -9.96 0.98 13.65
C LEU A 144 -8.80 1.21 12.68
N ARG A 145 -8.90 2.25 11.82
CA ARG A 145 -7.85 2.60 10.86
C ARG A 145 -6.54 2.96 11.57
N LEU A 146 -6.59 3.77 12.62
CA LEU A 146 -5.41 4.12 13.42
C LEU A 146 -4.78 2.87 14.05
N GLY A 147 -5.57 2.03 14.71
CA GLY A 147 -5.08 0.78 15.28
C GLY A 147 -4.38 -0.08 14.23
N SER A 148 -5.01 -0.27 13.07
CA SER A 148 -4.46 -1.05 11.97
C SER A 148 -3.15 -0.47 11.40
N ARG A 149 -3.02 0.86 11.30
CA ARG A 149 -1.77 1.47 10.82
C ARG A 149 -0.64 1.33 11.83
N TYR A 150 -0.93 1.54 13.12
CA TYR A 150 0.07 1.31 14.17
C TYR A 150 0.49 -0.15 14.26
N GLN A 151 -0.44 -1.09 14.10
CA GLN A 151 -0.13 -2.52 14.04
C GLN A 151 0.78 -2.85 12.85
N TYR A 152 0.50 -2.29 11.68
CA TYR A 152 1.34 -2.46 10.49
C TYR A 152 2.77 -1.92 10.68
N LEU A 153 2.91 -0.81 11.41
CA LEU A 153 4.20 -0.22 11.78
C LEU A 153 4.84 -0.86 13.02
N GLU A 154 4.31 -1.99 13.48
CA GLU A 154 4.77 -2.75 14.65
C GLU A 154 4.77 -1.94 15.97
N LYS A 155 4.05 -0.81 16.02
CA LYS A 155 3.87 0.01 17.21
C LYS A 155 2.71 -0.55 18.05
N LYS A 156 2.96 -1.69 18.70
CA LYS A 156 1.97 -2.52 19.39
C LYS A 156 1.14 -1.74 20.42
N ASP A 157 1.78 -0.98 21.32
CA ASP A 157 1.07 -0.25 22.37
C ASP A 157 0.08 0.77 21.81
N SER A 158 0.48 1.49 20.77
CA SER A 158 -0.40 2.43 20.07
C SER A 158 -1.56 1.69 19.40
N ALA A 159 -1.32 0.55 18.77
CA ALA A 159 -2.36 -0.27 18.16
C ALA A 159 -3.37 -0.75 19.22
N ILE A 160 -2.89 -1.31 20.32
CA ILE A 160 -3.70 -1.76 21.47
C ILE A 160 -4.53 -0.60 22.02
N PHE A 161 -3.94 0.58 22.19
CA PHE A 161 -4.64 1.76 22.69
C PHE A 161 -5.86 2.11 21.81
N TYR A 162 -5.68 2.21 20.49
CA TYR A 162 -6.78 2.58 19.60
C TYR A 162 -7.83 1.48 19.48
N TYR A 163 -7.42 0.20 19.43
CA TYR A 163 -8.36 -0.92 19.40
C TYR A 163 -9.17 -1.04 20.68
N LYS A 164 -8.56 -0.87 21.86
CA LYS A 164 -9.28 -0.85 23.13
C LYS A 164 -10.25 0.32 23.23
N LYS A 165 -9.84 1.50 22.76
CA LYS A 165 -10.71 2.67 22.70
C LYS A 165 -11.94 2.43 21.83
N LEU A 166 -11.77 1.73 20.69
CA LEU A 166 -12.88 1.30 19.84
C LEU A 166 -13.76 0.26 20.55
N GLY A 167 -13.16 -0.74 21.18
CA GLY A 167 -13.88 -1.79 21.90
C GLY A 167 -14.74 -1.28 23.07
N ALA A 168 -14.35 -0.14 23.66
CA ALA A 168 -15.05 0.49 24.78
C ALA A 168 -16.20 1.43 24.35
N LEU A 169 -16.40 1.68 23.06
CA LEU A 169 -17.51 2.50 22.60
C LEU A 169 -18.85 1.81 22.87
N ILE A 170 -19.83 2.57 23.36
CA ILE A 170 -21.22 2.10 23.43
C ILE A 170 -21.78 2.15 22.01
N ALA A 171 -22.03 0.99 21.40
CA ALA A 171 -22.45 0.91 20.01
C ALA A 171 -23.95 1.17 19.87
N PHE A 172 -24.34 2.17 19.10
CA PHE A 172 -25.74 2.45 18.71
C PHE A 172 -26.06 1.91 17.32
N GLU A 173 -25.04 1.59 16.52
CA GLU A 173 -25.16 1.16 15.13
C GLU A 173 -24.46 -0.18 14.91
N GLU A 174 -25.04 -0.98 14.01
CA GLU A 174 -24.49 -2.29 13.63
C GLU A 174 -23.07 -2.22 13.05
N ASP A 175 -22.77 -1.14 12.34
CA ASP A 175 -21.44 -0.93 11.76
C ASP A 175 -20.39 -0.77 12.85
N VAL A 176 -20.70 -0.04 13.95
CA VAL A 176 -19.80 0.12 15.10
C VAL A 176 -19.49 -1.23 15.73
N VAL A 177 -20.53 -2.06 15.94
CA VAL A 177 -20.36 -3.43 16.46
C VAL A 177 -19.44 -4.26 15.52
N SER A 178 -19.58 -4.08 14.21
CA SER A 178 -18.72 -4.77 13.25
C SER A 178 -17.26 -4.33 13.35
N PHE A 179 -17.01 -3.03 13.51
CA PHE A 179 -15.67 -2.49 13.72
C PHE A 179 -15.07 -2.94 15.06
N GLN A 180 -15.89 -3.03 16.10
CA GLN A 180 -15.47 -3.59 17.39
C GLN A 180 -15.03 -5.05 17.27
N ALA A 181 -15.78 -5.88 16.55
CA ALA A 181 -15.40 -7.27 16.32
C ALA A 181 -14.06 -7.39 15.59
N ILE A 182 -13.80 -6.54 14.58
CA ILE A 182 -12.51 -6.50 13.90
C ILE A 182 -11.40 -6.07 14.88
N SER A 183 -11.66 -5.06 15.74
CA SER A 183 -10.68 -4.61 16.73
C SER A 183 -10.35 -5.70 17.75
N PHE A 184 -11.34 -6.47 18.19
CA PHE A 184 -11.12 -7.59 19.10
C PHE A 184 -10.32 -8.71 18.42
N SER A 185 -10.61 -9.04 17.17
CA SER A 185 -9.80 -9.99 16.40
C SER A 185 -8.32 -9.54 16.30
N ASN A 186 -8.09 -8.25 16.06
CA ASN A 186 -6.74 -7.70 15.97
C ASN A 186 -6.04 -7.68 17.35
N LEU A 187 -6.76 -7.35 18.42
CA LEU A 187 -6.23 -7.42 19.79
C LEU A 187 -5.83 -8.84 20.16
N SER A 188 -6.67 -9.83 19.85
CA SER A 188 -6.31 -11.24 20.03
C SER A 188 -5.01 -11.57 19.29
N GLY A 189 -4.90 -11.15 18.02
CA GLY A 189 -3.69 -11.34 17.20
C GLY A 189 -2.43 -10.66 17.75
N ILE A 190 -2.57 -9.52 18.43
CA ILE A 190 -1.43 -8.83 19.05
C ILE A 190 -1.04 -9.55 20.35
N TYR A 191 -2.00 -9.82 21.23
CA TYR A 191 -1.72 -10.40 22.55
C TYR A 191 -1.14 -11.80 22.47
N GLN A 192 -1.51 -12.62 21.49
CA GLN A 192 -0.98 -13.99 21.37
C GLN A 192 0.54 -14.06 21.17
N TYR A 193 1.17 -13.01 20.63
CA TYR A 193 2.63 -12.94 20.38
C TYR A 193 3.35 -11.97 21.30
N ASP A 194 2.66 -11.29 22.19
CA ASP A 194 3.26 -10.27 23.03
C ASP A 194 3.57 -10.80 24.43
N THR A 195 4.82 -11.20 24.62
CA THR A 195 5.31 -11.74 25.90
C THR A 195 5.53 -10.66 26.98
N THR A 196 5.36 -9.39 26.65
CA THR A 196 5.53 -8.29 27.64
C THR A 196 4.36 -8.18 28.60
N TYR A 197 3.20 -8.74 28.27
CA TYR A 197 2.02 -8.72 29.11
C TYR A 197 1.87 -10.03 29.91
N VAL A 198 1.67 -9.92 31.20
CA VAL A 198 1.24 -11.04 32.05
C VAL A 198 -0.15 -11.49 31.58
N ASN A 199 -0.37 -12.81 31.48
CA ASN A 199 -1.62 -13.42 31.00
C ASN A 199 -1.99 -12.99 29.56
N ASN A 200 -1.00 -12.90 28.68
CA ASN A 200 -1.21 -12.53 27.28
C ASN A 200 -2.15 -13.49 26.54
N TYR A 201 -2.05 -14.79 26.80
CA TYR A 201 -2.92 -15.81 26.20
C TYR A 201 -4.37 -15.68 26.66
N ASP A 202 -4.61 -15.44 27.97
CA ASP A 202 -5.97 -15.25 28.50
C ASP A 202 -6.65 -14.05 27.84
N LYS A 203 -5.92 -12.94 27.69
CA LYS A 203 -6.42 -11.77 26.97
C LYS A 203 -6.67 -12.05 25.49
N ALA A 204 -5.77 -12.81 24.86
CA ALA A 204 -5.93 -13.18 23.46
C ALA A 204 -7.19 -14.05 23.26
N ILE A 205 -7.45 -15.01 24.16
CA ILE A 205 -8.65 -15.83 24.16
C ILE A 205 -9.89 -14.95 24.36
N GLU A 206 -9.91 -14.13 25.42
CA GLU A 206 -11.03 -13.22 25.73
C GLU A 206 -11.43 -12.38 24.51
N PHE A 207 -10.46 -11.78 23.83
CA PHE A 207 -10.74 -10.96 22.67
C PHE A 207 -11.14 -11.78 21.44
N ALA A 208 -10.58 -12.97 21.25
CA ALA A 208 -11.03 -13.87 20.19
C ALA A 208 -12.49 -14.28 20.37
N GLU A 209 -12.87 -14.68 21.57
CA GLU A 209 -14.25 -15.07 21.91
C GLU A 209 -15.24 -13.92 21.72
N LYS A 210 -14.90 -12.70 22.16
CA LYS A 210 -15.71 -11.51 21.89
C LYS A 210 -15.92 -11.27 20.40
N ALA A 211 -14.88 -11.41 19.59
CA ALA A 211 -14.98 -11.27 18.15
C ALA A 211 -15.86 -12.36 17.52
N ILE A 212 -15.66 -13.62 17.93
CA ILE A 212 -16.44 -14.77 17.47
C ILE A 212 -17.92 -14.57 17.76
N ALA A 213 -18.28 -14.20 18.99
CA ALA A 213 -19.67 -13.99 19.40
C ALA A 213 -20.36 -12.91 18.56
N ILE A 214 -19.70 -11.79 18.32
CA ILE A 214 -20.25 -10.70 17.50
C ILE A 214 -20.42 -11.17 16.04
N HIS A 215 -19.41 -11.80 15.45
CA HIS A 215 -19.49 -12.26 14.07
C HIS A 215 -20.53 -13.36 13.88
N GLN A 216 -20.72 -14.22 14.88
CA GLN A 216 -21.76 -15.24 14.91
C GLN A 216 -23.15 -14.61 14.90
N ASN A 217 -23.40 -13.65 15.80
CA ASN A 217 -24.67 -12.92 15.86
C ASN A 217 -25.00 -12.19 14.54
N LYS A 218 -23.97 -11.66 13.90
CA LYS A 218 -24.11 -11.01 12.58
C LYS A 218 -24.13 -11.98 11.40
N LYS A 219 -24.07 -13.28 11.62
CA LYS A 219 -24.00 -14.31 10.58
C LYS A 219 -22.84 -14.11 9.58
N ASN A 220 -21.79 -13.40 9.99
CA ASN A 220 -20.61 -13.18 9.15
C ASN A 220 -19.61 -14.34 9.32
N ARG A 221 -19.89 -15.43 8.62
CA ARG A 221 -19.14 -16.69 8.73
C ARG A 221 -17.64 -16.56 8.45
N ILE A 222 -17.27 -15.75 7.45
CA ILE A 222 -15.85 -15.59 7.07
C ILE A 222 -15.08 -14.88 8.18
N SER A 223 -15.60 -13.77 8.72
CA SER A 223 -14.95 -13.05 9.80
C SER A 223 -14.97 -13.85 11.10
N GLN A 224 -16.02 -14.65 11.34
CA GLN A 224 -16.09 -15.59 12.45
C GLN A 224 -14.99 -16.65 12.36
N ALA A 225 -14.81 -17.25 11.17
CA ALA A 225 -13.74 -18.23 10.93
C ALA A 225 -12.34 -17.62 11.12
N SER A 226 -12.15 -16.37 10.72
CA SER A 226 -10.90 -15.63 10.95
C SER A 226 -10.62 -15.41 12.45
N ALA A 227 -11.65 -15.08 13.24
CA ALA A 227 -11.51 -14.94 14.70
C ALA A 227 -11.26 -16.30 15.39
N ILE A 228 -11.90 -17.38 14.90
CA ILE A 228 -11.63 -18.76 15.34
C ILE A 228 -10.18 -19.16 15.03
N ASN A 229 -9.63 -18.75 13.88
CA ASN A 229 -8.22 -18.97 13.57
C ASN A 229 -7.30 -18.32 14.63
N ASN A 230 -7.60 -17.10 15.06
CA ASN A 230 -6.82 -16.46 16.11
C ASN A 230 -6.91 -17.24 17.45
N LEU A 231 -8.12 -17.68 17.82
CA LEU A 231 -8.32 -18.50 19.03
C LEU A 231 -7.50 -19.80 18.96
N ALA A 232 -7.58 -20.51 17.83
CA ALA A 232 -6.84 -21.74 17.62
C ALA A 232 -5.32 -21.53 17.66
N ASN A 233 -4.85 -20.40 17.15
CA ASN A 233 -3.43 -20.02 17.26
C ASN A 233 -2.99 -19.86 18.72
N VAL A 234 -3.84 -19.30 19.57
CA VAL A 234 -3.51 -19.17 21.00
C VAL A 234 -3.33 -20.54 21.63
N TYR A 235 -4.24 -21.50 21.40
CA TYR A 235 -4.08 -22.87 21.86
C TYR A 235 -2.82 -23.54 21.33
N LEU A 236 -2.49 -23.27 20.03
CA LEU A 236 -1.26 -23.76 19.43
C LEU A 236 -0.01 -23.26 20.17
N LEU A 237 0.02 -21.96 20.52
CA LEU A 237 1.13 -21.33 21.23
C LEU A 237 1.22 -21.76 22.70
N GLN A 238 0.09 -22.13 23.31
CA GLN A 238 0.05 -22.73 24.64
C GLN A 238 0.52 -24.20 24.66
N GLY A 239 0.68 -24.81 23.49
CA GLY A 239 1.04 -26.23 23.36
C GLY A 239 -0.16 -27.18 23.44
N ASP A 240 -1.39 -26.67 23.53
CA ASP A 240 -2.61 -27.47 23.48
C ASP A 240 -2.97 -27.75 22.00
N PHE A 241 -2.20 -28.68 21.42
CA PHE A 241 -2.30 -28.99 20.00
C PHE A 241 -3.61 -29.67 19.63
N GLU A 242 -4.19 -30.45 20.53
CA GLU A 242 -5.48 -31.13 20.28
C GLU A 242 -6.63 -30.09 20.24
N GLN A 243 -6.69 -29.20 21.21
CA GLN A 243 -7.70 -28.16 21.22
C GLN A 243 -7.51 -27.19 20.05
N SER A 244 -6.27 -26.86 19.75
CA SER A 244 -5.92 -26.05 18.56
C SER A 244 -6.44 -26.69 17.28
N LYS A 245 -6.13 -27.96 17.05
CA LYS A 245 -6.60 -28.76 15.89
C LYS A 245 -8.11 -28.75 15.78
N LYS A 246 -8.82 -29.04 16.87
CA LYS A 246 -10.28 -29.03 16.92
C LYS A 246 -10.84 -27.67 16.52
N THR A 247 -10.30 -26.61 17.08
CA THR A 247 -10.73 -25.25 16.83
C THR A 247 -10.49 -24.83 15.38
N TYR A 248 -9.36 -25.20 14.77
CA TYR A 248 -9.14 -24.97 13.33
C TYR A 248 -10.18 -25.68 12.46
N PHE A 249 -10.52 -26.92 12.77
CA PHE A 249 -11.57 -27.64 12.05
C PHE A 249 -12.94 -26.97 12.15
N GLU A 250 -13.28 -26.40 13.29
CA GLU A 250 -14.52 -25.62 13.47
C GLU A 250 -14.53 -24.42 12.51
N GLY A 251 -13.44 -23.67 12.44
CA GLY A 251 -13.28 -22.55 11.50
C GLY A 251 -13.40 -22.97 10.04
N ILE A 252 -12.73 -24.05 9.66
CA ILE A 252 -12.79 -24.61 8.29
C ILE A 252 -14.22 -25.04 7.94
N LYS A 253 -14.89 -25.78 8.84
CA LYS A 253 -16.26 -26.26 8.64
C LYS A 253 -17.24 -25.11 8.36
N LEU A 254 -17.06 -23.98 9.05
CA LEU A 254 -17.94 -22.82 8.97
C LEU A 254 -17.98 -22.22 7.56
N ILE A 255 -16.84 -22.22 6.85
CA ILE A 255 -16.68 -21.58 5.54
C ILE A 255 -16.34 -22.58 4.42
N LYS A 256 -16.52 -23.89 4.67
CA LYS A 256 -16.13 -24.96 3.73
C LYS A 256 -16.67 -24.74 2.32
N ARG A 257 -17.94 -24.33 2.20
CA ARG A 257 -18.65 -24.17 0.91
C ARG A 257 -18.48 -22.80 0.28
N ASP A 258 -17.86 -21.84 0.96
CA ASP A 258 -17.69 -20.49 0.45
C ASP A 258 -16.45 -20.46 -0.47
N THR A 259 -16.67 -20.05 -1.73
CA THR A 259 -15.62 -19.99 -2.76
C THR A 259 -15.12 -18.57 -3.03
N SER A 260 -15.58 -17.57 -2.26
CA SER A 260 -15.08 -16.20 -2.42
C SER A 260 -13.58 -16.11 -2.11
N ASN A 261 -12.87 -15.21 -2.80
CA ASN A 261 -11.43 -14.97 -2.57
C ASN A 261 -11.11 -14.69 -1.10
N ARG A 262 -12.03 -13.99 -0.41
CA ARG A 262 -11.89 -13.72 1.02
C ARG A 262 -11.98 -15.00 1.86
N ALA A 263 -12.90 -15.91 1.54
CA ALA A 263 -13.03 -17.20 2.22
C ALA A 263 -11.84 -18.12 1.91
N ILE A 264 -11.37 -18.16 0.66
CA ILE A 264 -10.18 -18.93 0.27
C ILE A 264 -8.96 -18.47 1.07
N LYS A 265 -8.77 -17.14 1.22
CA LYS A 265 -7.67 -16.57 2.02
C LYS A 265 -7.72 -17.00 3.48
N VAL A 266 -8.90 -17.00 4.09
CA VAL A 266 -9.07 -17.46 5.48
C VAL A 266 -8.89 -18.97 5.59
N LYS A 267 -9.41 -19.76 4.63
CA LYS A 267 -9.21 -21.22 4.59
C LYS A 267 -7.73 -21.58 4.47
N ALA A 268 -7.00 -20.91 3.57
CA ALA A 268 -5.57 -21.14 3.39
C ALA A 268 -4.80 -20.90 4.71
N SER A 269 -5.16 -19.87 5.47
CA SER A 269 -4.56 -19.61 6.78
C SER A 269 -4.91 -20.69 7.80
N LEU A 270 -6.19 -21.09 7.86
CA LEU A 270 -6.67 -22.17 8.75
C LEU A 270 -5.99 -23.50 8.47
N TYR A 271 -5.91 -23.92 7.20
CA TYR A 271 -5.26 -25.16 6.81
C TYR A 271 -3.75 -25.14 7.09
N ASN A 272 -3.09 -24.02 6.81
CA ASN A 272 -1.67 -23.87 7.11
C ASN A 272 -1.39 -24.02 8.62
N ASN A 273 -2.19 -23.36 9.45
CA ASN A 273 -2.01 -23.37 10.91
C ASN A 273 -2.44 -24.72 11.50
N LEU A 274 -3.50 -25.34 10.99
CA LEU A 274 -3.90 -26.70 11.29
C LEU A 274 -2.76 -27.70 11.04
N SER A 275 -2.08 -27.57 9.89
CA SER A 275 -0.96 -28.45 9.57
C SER A 275 0.16 -28.37 10.61
N TRP A 276 0.40 -27.18 11.18
CA TRP A 276 1.36 -27.00 12.26
C TRP A 276 0.94 -27.72 13.55
N ALA A 277 -0.34 -27.57 13.96
CA ALA A 277 -0.87 -28.28 15.14
C ALA A 277 -0.75 -29.80 14.98
N MET A 278 -1.14 -30.32 13.80
CA MET A 278 -1.09 -31.76 13.51
C MET A 278 0.34 -32.30 13.43
N ARG A 279 1.31 -31.50 12.99
CA ARG A 279 2.73 -31.89 13.05
C ARG A 279 3.22 -32.10 14.47
N GLN A 280 2.82 -31.21 15.39
CA GLN A 280 3.17 -31.38 16.80
C GLN A 280 2.57 -32.68 17.38
N LEU A 281 1.40 -33.06 16.87
CA LEU A 281 0.73 -34.33 17.19
C LEU A 281 1.29 -35.53 16.43
N LYS A 282 2.29 -35.33 15.54
CA LYS A 282 2.90 -36.38 14.69
C LYS A 282 1.90 -37.04 13.71
N GLU A 283 0.88 -36.30 13.30
CA GLU A 283 -0.13 -36.78 12.36
C GLU A 283 0.29 -36.53 10.92
N TYR A 284 0.45 -37.59 10.12
CA TYR A 284 0.91 -37.54 8.71
C TYR A 284 0.00 -36.67 7.82
N LYS A 285 -1.32 -36.65 8.07
CA LYS A 285 -2.27 -35.78 7.35
C LYS A 285 -1.95 -34.29 7.42
N ALA A 286 -1.05 -33.88 8.29
CA ALA A 286 -0.54 -32.52 8.33
C ALA A 286 0.02 -32.05 6.98
N TYR A 287 0.65 -32.95 6.23
CA TYR A 287 1.23 -32.63 4.91
C TYR A 287 0.14 -32.34 3.88
N ASP A 288 -0.96 -33.11 3.87
CA ASP A 288 -2.09 -32.91 2.95
C ASP A 288 -2.74 -31.53 3.16
N TYR A 289 -2.88 -31.14 4.43
CA TYR A 289 -3.43 -29.82 4.77
C TYR A 289 -2.47 -28.68 4.45
N GLN A 290 -1.18 -28.89 4.59
CA GLN A 290 -0.19 -27.90 4.19
C GLN A 290 -0.18 -27.71 2.67
N GLU A 291 -0.22 -28.81 1.91
CA GLU A 291 -0.34 -28.77 0.45
C GLU A 291 -1.60 -28.04 0.01
N THR A 292 -2.75 -28.37 0.66
CA THR A 292 -4.01 -27.66 0.42
C THR A 292 -3.88 -26.16 0.66
N ALA A 293 -3.21 -25.74 1.73
CA ALA A 293 -3.00 -24.33 2.04
C ALA A 293 -2.10 -23.64 1.02
N ILE A 294 -1.06 -24.31 0.55
CA ILE A 294 -0.15 -23.81 -0.49
C ILE A 294 -0.91 -23.62 -1.79
N ASN A 295 -1.63 -24.64 -2.24
CA ASN A 295 -2.41 -24.60 -3.48
C ASN A 295 -3.44 -23.45 -3.46
N MET A 296 -4.13 -23.25 -2.33
CA MET A 296 -5.05 -22.12 -2.16
C MET A 296 -4.35 -20.75 -2.20
N LYS A 297 -3.15 -20.65 -1.67
CA LYS A 297 -2.36 -19.40 -1.74
C LYS A 297 -1.86 -19.11 -3.13
N ASP A 298 -1.46 -20.14 -3.86
CA ASP A 298 -1.01 -20.02 -5.24
C ASP A 298 -2.17 -19.64 -6.15
N GLU A 299 -3.34 -20.26 -6.00
CA GLU A 299 -4.56 -19.88 -6.70
C GLU A 299 -4.91 -18.39 -6.47
N LEU A 300 -4.87 -17.94 -5.21
CA LEU A 300 -5.13 -16.52 -4.87
C LEU A 300 -4.09 -15.58 -5.49
N ARG A 301 -2.83 -15.96 -5.46
CA ARG A 301 -1.75 -15.16 -6.07
C ARG A 301 -1.93 -15.04 -7.57
N ASP A 302 -2.34 -16.12 -8.22
CA ASP A 302 -2.58 -16.12 -9.66
C ASP A 302 -3.78 -15.23 -10.01
N ILE A 303 -4.87 -15.30 -9.23
CA ILE A 303 -6.05 -14.41 -9.39
C ILE A 303 -5.65 -12.96 -9.15
N GLU A 304 -4.96 -12.65 -8.05
CA GLU A 304 -4.52 -11.28 -7.74
C GLU A 304 -3.57 -10.73 -8.82
N THR A 305 -2.72 -11.59 -9.37
CA THR A 305 -1.80 -11.24 -10.46
C THR A 305 -2.56 -10.97 -11.76
N GLN A 306 -3.54 -11.82 -12.08
CA GLN A 306 -4.39 -11.65 -13.25
C GLN A 306 -5.24 -10.37 -13.13
N GLU A 307 -5.90 -10.14 -12.01
CA GLU A 307 -6.66 -8.90 -11.73
C GLU A 307 -5.77 -7.65 -11.84
N MET A 308 -4.52 -7.74 -11.34
CA MET A 308 -3.55 -6.65 -11.47
C MET A 308 -3.17 -6.42 -12.93
N LEU A 309 -2.91 -7.48 -13.68
CA LEU A 309 -2.56 -7.41 -15.11
C LEU A 309 -3.72 -6.81 -15.92
N GLU A 310 -4.94 -7.26 -15.68
CA GLU A 310 -6.14 -6.73 -16.34
C GLU A 310 -6.34 -5.24 -16.03
N ARG A 311 -6.12 -4.84 -14.77
CA ARG A 311 -6.19 -3.44 -14.36
C ARG A 311 -5.13 -2.59 -15.05
N VAL A 312 -3.87 -3.02 -15.01
CA VAL A 312 -2.75 -2.31 -15.66
C VAL A 312 -2.99 -2.22 -17.17
N THR A 313 -3.45 -3.31 -17.78
CA THR A 313 -3.77 -3.34 -19.22
C THR A 313 -4.96 -2.41 -19.53
N GLY A 314 -5.99 -2.42 -18.68
CA GLY A 314 -7.14 -1.52 -18.79
C GLY A 314 -6.73 -0.05 -18.68
N GLU A 315 -5.93 0.31 -17.66
CA GLU A 315 -5.40 1.67 -17.49
C GLU A 315 -4.51 2.09 -18.66
N PHE A 316 -3.65 1.18 -19.13
CA PHE A 316 -2.82 1.41 -20.31
C PHE A 316 -3.67 1.67 -21.56
N ASN A 317 -4.66 0.82 -21.82
CA ASN A 317 -5.55 0.98 -22.98
C ASN A 317 -6.35 2.28 -22.90
N VAL A 318 -6.90 2.64 -21.74
CA VAL A 318 -7.59 3.92 -21.53
C VAL A 318 -6.64 5.09 -21.73
N SER A 319 -5.41 5.01 -21.24
CA SER A 319 -4.40 6.04 -21.43
C SER A 319 -4.00 6.19 -22.89
N MET A 320 -3.87 5.09 -23.63
CA MET A 320 -3.59 5.07 -25.06
C MET A 320 -4.73 5.69 -25.87
N VAL A 321 -5.98 5.27 -25.62
CA VAL A 321 -7.17 5.84 -26.28
C VAL A 321 -7.29 7.35 -26.02
N ARG A 322 -7.04 7.79 -24.77
CA ARG A 322 -7.01 9.23 -24.43
C ARG A 322 -5.87 9.96 -25.16
N LYS A 323 -4.71 9.33 -25.24
CA LYS A 323 -3.54 9.89 -25.95
C LYS A 323 -3.81 9.99 -27.46
N GLU A 324 -4.37 8.94 -28.05
CA GLU A 324 -4.79 8.93 -29.46
C GLU A 324 -5.89 9.94 -29.73
N GLY A 325 -6.91 10.02 -28.87
CA GLY A 325 -7.96 11.02 -28.97
C GLY A 325 -7.44 12.47 -28.90
N LYS A 326 -6.49 12.74 -27.99
CA LYS A 326 -5.80 14.05 -27.93
C LYS A 326 -4.97 14.32 -29.16
N ILE A 327 -4.25 13.32 -29.67
CA ILE A 327 -3.45 13.45 -30.91
C ILE A 327 -4.38 13.70 -32.11
N GLN A 328 -5.51 13.00 -32.21
CA GLN A 328 -6.49 13.23 -33.26
C GLN A 328 -7.16 14.61 -33.17
N GLN A 329 -7.51 15.02 -31.93
CA GLN A 329 -8.06 16.35 -31.69
C GLN A 329 -7.05 17.45 -32.02
N GLN A 330 -5.77 17.28 -31.65
CA GLN A 330 -4.69 18.20 -32.05
C GLN A 330 -4.47 18.21 -33.57
N LYS A 331 -4.53 17.04 -34.22
CA LYS A 331 -4.44 16.96 -35.69
C LYS A 331 -5.63 17.65 -36.37
N ALA A 332 -6.85 17.47 -35.87
CA ALA A 332 -8.03 18.14 -36.39
C ALA A 332 -7.99 19.66 -36.14
N GLN A 333 -7.55 20.10 -34.96
CA GLN A 333 -7.33 21.51 -34.66
C GLN A 333 -6.22 22.11 -35.53
N ASN A 334 -5.10 21.40 -35.70
CA ASN A 334 -4.03 21.82 -36.59
C ASN A 334 -4.51 21.92 -38.06
N LEU A 335 -5.35 20.98 -38.51
CA LEU A 335 -5.94 21.01 -39.85
C LEU A 335 -6.87 22.23 -40.02
N THR A 336 -7.71 22.52 -39.03
CA THR A 336 -8.60 23.69 -39.02
C THR A 336 -7.80 24.99 -38.96
N TRP A 337 -6.71 25.02 -38.18
CA TRP A 337 -5.78 26.15 -38.14
C TRP A 337 -5.02 26.31 -39.48
N ILE A 338 -4.57 25.21 -40.10
CA ILE A 338 -3.89 25.23 -41.39
C ILE A 338 -4.85 25.74 -42.48
N ILE A 339 -6.11 25.29 -42.47
CA ILE A 339 -7.14 25.78 -43.42
C ILE A 339 -7.46 27.25 -43.15
N GLY A 340 -7.59 27.64 -41.85
CA GLY A 340 -7.81 29.04 -41.46
C GLY A 340 -6.63 29.96 -41.85
N ILE A 341 -5.40 29.52 -41.58
CA ILE A 341 -4.17 30.27 -41.90
C ILE A 341 -3.97 30.32 -43.41
N SER A 342 -4.26 29.22 -44.15
CA SER A 342 -4.13 29.24 -45.62
C SER A 342 -5.20 30.11 -46.29
N SER A 343 -6.46 30.08 -45.81
CA SER A 343 -7.50 30.99 -46.32
C SER A 343 -7.21 32.46 -45.94
N PHE A 344 -6.68 32.71 -44.76
CA PHE A 344 -6.27 34.06 -44.35
C PHE A 344 -5.01 34.53 -45.09
N SER A 345 -4.05 33.61 -45.36
CA SER A 345 -2.86 33.90 -46.17
C SER A 345 -3.23 34.20 -47.62
N ILE A 346 -4.25 33.49 -48.17
CA ILE A 346 -4.76 33.78 -49.51
C ILE A 346 -5.40 35.19 -49.57
N ILE A 347 -6.14 35.55 -48.50
CA ILE A 347 -6.73 36.89 -48.39
C ILE A 347 -5.65 37.96 -48.18
N LEU A 348 -4.62 37.67 -47.37
CA LEU A 348 -3.50 38.58 -47.16
C LEU A 348 -2.51 38.59 -48.33
N LEU A 349 -2.35 37.49 -49.08
CA LEU A 349 -1.56 37.44 -50.31
C LEU A 349 -2.16 38.33 -51.37
N LEU A 350 -3.47 38.51 -51.38
CA LEU A 350 -4.17 39.47 -52.25
C LEU A 350 -4.07 40.92 -51.70
N ALA A 351 -3.73 41.11 -50.45
CA ALA A 351 -3.75 42.43 -49.80
C ALA A 351 -2.39 42.97 -49.37
N PHE A 352 -1.36 42.17 -49.26
CA PHE A 352 -0.09 42.61 -48.67
C PHE A 352 1.14 41.97 -49.29
N LEU A 353 1.97 42.79 -49.78
CA LEU A 353 3.26 42.52 -50.41
C LEU A 353 4.23 41.70 -49.51
N LEU A 354 4.77 40.76 -50.14
CA LEU A 354 5.78 39.74 -49.92
C LEU A 354 6.89 39.94 -48.85
N ASN A 355 7.08 41.07 -48.29
CA ASN A 355 8.31 41.33 -47.50
C ASN A 355 8.23 41.06 -46.00
N GLN A 356 7.06 40.94 -45.37
CA GLN A 356 6.92 40.60 -43.94
C GLN A 356 6.64 39.11 -43.69
N TYR A 357 6.29 38.37 -44.73
CA TYR A 357 5.95 36.96 -44.64
C TYR A 357 7.15 36.10 -44.21
N LYS A 358 8.33 36.37 -44.73
CA LYS A 358 9.54 35.58 -44.44
C LYS A 358 10.04 35.73 -42.99
N LEU A 359 9.84 36.88 -42.38
CA LEU A 359 10.31 37.11 -41.01
C LEU A 359 9.36 36.49 -39.95
N ARG A 360 8.04 36.54 -40.20
CA ARG A 360 7.05 35.97 -39.27
C ARG A 360 7.04 34.44 -39.28
N GLN A 361 7.22 33.81 -40.44
CA GLN A 361 7.31 32.35 -40.55
C GLN A 361 8.54 31.77 -39.82
N ARG A 362 9.69 32.42 -39.90
CA ARG A 362 10.89 31.99 -39.17
C ARG A 362 10.72 32.06 -37.68
N ASN A 363 10.06 33.08 -37.16
CA ASN A 363 9.83 33.22 -35.72
C ASN A 363 8.82 32.18 -35.18
N LEU A 364 7.79 31.87 -35.98
CA LEU A 364 6.78 30.91 -35.58
C LEU A 364 7.33 29.45 -35.56
N SER A 365 8.13 29.11 -36.58
CA SER A 365 8.76 27.79 -36.67
C SER A 365 9.81 27.57 -35.56
N LEU A 366 10.53 28.62 -35.17
CA LEU A 366 11.50 28.56 -34.06
C LEU A 366 10.81 28.37 -32.69
N GLN A 367 9.65 29.00 -32.48
CA GLN A 367 8.88 28.84 -31.22
C GLN A 367 8.24 27.45 -31.11
N LEU A 368 7.70 26.91 -32.22
CA LEU A 368 7.11 25.57 -32.25
C LEU A 368 8.17 24.47 -32.03
N SER A 369 9.34 24.59 -32.70
CA SER A 369 10.43 23.62 -32.52
C SER A 369 11.01 23.67 -31.09
N LYS A 370 11.01 24.83 -30.43
CA LYS A 370 11.45 24.99 -29.06
C LYS A 370 10.44 24.37 -28.05
N GLN A 371 9.13 24.47 -28.34
CA GLN A 371 8.10 23.82 -27.51
C GLN A 371 8.08 22.29 -27.66
N GLU A 372 8.25 21.77 -28.89
CA GLU A 372 8.36 20.34 -29.12
C GLU A 372 9.59 19.73 -28.40
N LEU A 373 10.73 20.42 -28.50
CA LEU A 373 11.96 19.98 -27.83
C LEU A 373 11.80 19.92 -26.28
N VAL A 374 11.12 20.91 -25.70
CA VAL A 374 10.86 20.96 -24.24
C VAL A 374 9.86 19.88 -23.80
N GLN A 375 8.86 19.58 -24.63
CA GLN A 375 7.91 18.50 -24.34
C GLN A 375 8.55 17.11 -24.46
N GLN A 376 9.38 16.90 -25.50
CA GLN A 376 10.13 15.65 -25.64
C GLN A 376 11.11 15.43 -24.48
N GLN A 377 11.84 16.46 -24.07
CA GLN A 377 12.75 16.37 -22.91
C GLN A 377 12.00 16.06 -21.60
N LYS A 378 10.80 16.64 -21.39
CA LYS A 378 9.97 16.32 -20.22
C LYS A 378 9.50 14.87 -20.21
N LEU A 379 9.03 14.38 -21.36
CA LEU A 379 8.55 12.99 -21.48
C LEU A 379 9.69 11.97 -21.28
N GLU A 380 10.86 12.25 -21.83
CA GLU A 380 12.04 11.38 -21.69
C GLU A 380 12.52 11.33 -20.24
N LYS A 381 12.52 12.47 -19.54
CA LYS A 381 12.86 12.54 -18.11
C LYS A 381 11.88 11.72 -17.26
N ILE A 382 10.57 11.88 -17.49
CA ILE A 382 9.54 11.12 -16.75
C ILE A 382 9.69 9.60 -17.01
N ARG A 383 9.99 9.21 -18.26
CA ARG A 383 10.19 7.80 -18.63
C ARG A 383 11.41 7.19 -17.94
N THR A 384 12.50 7.94 -17.89
CA THR A 384 13.74 7.49 -17.21
C THR A 384 13.54 7.39 -15.69
N GLU A 385 12.88 8.39 -15.08
CA GLU A 385 12.58 8.36 -13.65
C GLU A 385 11.63 7.20 -13.28
N ALA A 386 10.65 6.90 -14.13
CA ALA A 386 9.74 5.77 -13.92
C ALA A 386 10.47 4.42 -14.05
N GLN A 387 11.37 4.28 -15.06
CA GLN A 387 12.17 3.06 -15.21
C GLN A 387 13.09 2.81 -14.01
N ILE A 388 13.72 3.86 -13.50
CA ILE A 388 14.57 3.76 -12.30
C ILE A 388 13.74 3.34 -11.08
N ARG A 389 12.53 3.89 -10.90
CA ARG A 389 11.65 3.49 -9.77
C ARG A 389 11.23 2.03 -9.87
N ILE A 390 10.87 1.56 -11.06
CA ILE A 390 10.50 0.15 -11.30
C ILE A 390 11.71 -0.75 -11.02
N LEU A 391 12.88 -0.38 -11.51
CA LEU A 391 14.11 -1.16 -11.29
C LEU A 391 14.44 -1.25 -9.80
N ASN A 392 14.41 -0.11 -9.10
CA ASN A 392 14.69 -0.09 -7.66
C ASN A 392 13.64 -0.91 -6.88
N ALA A 393 12.35 -0.74 -7.17
CA ALA A 393 11.31 -1.54 -6.54
C ALA A 393 11.46 -3.05 -6.80
N THR A 394 11.90 -3.42 -8.00
CA THR A 394 12.16 -4.83 -8.36
C THR A 394 13.38 -5.38 -7.61
N LEU A 395 14.43 -4.56 -7.49
CA LEU A 395 15.65 -4.93 -6.75
C LEU A 395 15.35 -5.09 -5.26
N ASP A 396 14.65 -4.14 -4.65
CA ASP A 396 14.26 -4.19 -3.24
C ASP A 396 13.33 -5.37 -2.94
N GLY A 397 12.40 -5.67 -3.87
CA GLY A 397 11.54 -6.87 -3.79
C GLY A 397 12.33 -8.18 -3.80
N LYS A 398 13.29 -8.32 -4.72
CA LYS A 398 14.16 -9.50 -4.80
C LYS A 398 15.04 -9.66 -3.57
N GLU A 399 15.52 -8.54 -2.99
CA GLU A 399 16.36 -8.58 -1.80
C GLU A 399 15.57 -9.01 -0.56
N THR A 400 14.34 -8.51 -0.44
CA THR A 400 13.40 -8.93 0.61
C THR A 400 13.06 -10.42 0.51
N GLU A 401 12.78 -10.91 -0.70
CA GLU A 401 12.51 -12.34 -0.95
C GLU A 401 13.73 -13.22 -0.60
N ARG A 402 14.92 -12.82 -1.01
CA ARG A 402 16.17 -13.53 -0.64
C ARG A 402 16.39 -13.62 0.86
N LYS A 403 16.12 -12.53 1.59
CA LYS A 403 16.20 -12.49 3.04
C LYS A 403 15.21 -13.45 3.69
N GLN A 404 13.94 -13.43 3.27
CA GLN A 404 12.91 -14.33 3.80
C GLN A 404 13.25 -15.81 3.54
N ILE A 405 13.76 -16.11 2.35
CA ILE A 405 14.20 -17.48 2.02
C ILE A 405 15.37 -17.90 2.92
N ALA A 406 16.38 -17.04 3.10
CA ALA A 406 17.53 -17.33 3.95
C ALA A 406 17.13 -17.58 5.40
N GLU A 407 16.26 -16.75 5.98
CA GLU A 407 15.72 -16.90 7.32
C GLU A 407 14.93 -18.21 7.47
N THR A 408 14.08 -18.52 6.49
CA THR A 408 13.30 -19.77 6.48
C THR A 408 14.20 -21.01 6.42
N LEU A 409 15.23 -20.98 5.59
CA LEU A 409 16.19 -22.08 5.48
C LEU A 409 17.02 -22.24 6.76
N HIS A 410 17.48 -21.13 7.34
CA HIS A 410 18.27 -21.15 8.54
C HIS A 410 17.47 -21.63 9.76
N ASP A 411 16.29 -21.07 10.01
CA ASP A 411 15.55 -21.31 11.24
C ASP A 411 14.73 -22.60 11.20
N ASN A 412 14.08 -22.88 10.08
CA ASN A 412 13.17 -24.03 10.00
C ASN A 412 13.87 -25.29 9.49
N VAL A 413 14.54 -25.21 8.34
CA VAL A 413 15.11 -26.41 7.72
C VAL A 413 16.35 -26.88 8.47
N SER A 414 17.23 -25.97 8.89
CA SER A 414 18.43 -26.33 9.67
C SER A 414 18.07 -26.93 11.04
N ALA A 415 17.03 -26.40 11.71
CA ALA A 415 16.54 -26.95 12.97
C ALA A 415 15.98 -28.36 12.82
N LEU A 416 15.19 -28.60 11.75
CA LEU A 416 14.64 -29.94 11.44
C LEU A 416 15.72 -30.98 11.17
N LEU A 417 16.72 -30.61 10.37
CA LEU A 417 17.84 -31.51 10.06
C LEU A 417 18.72 -31.77 11.31
N SER A 418 18.91 -30.76 12.16
CA SER A 418 19.61 -30.92 13.43
C SER A 418 18.86 -31.86 14.37
N SER A 419 17.52 -31.70 14.46
CA SER A 419 16.68 -32.60 15.25
C SER A 419 16.72 -34.04 14.71
N ALA A 420 16.61 -34.21 13.40
CA ALA A 420 16.70 -35.54 12.76
C ALA A 420 18.05 -36.21 13.05
N ASN A 421 19.16 -35.44 13.00
CA ASN A 421 20.48 -35.93 13.31
C ASN A 421 20.59 -36.37 14.80
N LEU A 422 20.02 -35.59 15.73
CA LEU A 422 19.98 -35.95 17.15
C LEU A 422 19.18 -37.24 17.38
N HIS A 423 18.06 -37.41 16.70
CA HIS A 423 17.27 -38.66 16.78
C HIS A 423 18.06 -39.85 16.24
N LEU A 424 18.78 -39.70 15.14
CA LEU A 424 19.63 -40.80 14.61
C LEU A 424 20.79 -41.09 15.56
N GLN A 425 21.40 -40.06 16.20
CA GLN A 425 22.41 -40.27 17.23
C GLN A 425 21.85 -41.00 18.46
N ALA A 426 20.61 -40.68 18.85
CA ALA A 426 19.94 -41.39 19.95
C ALA A 426 19.64 -42.83 19.57
N CYS A 427 19.15 -43.09 18.34
CA CYS A 427 18.95 -44.43 17.84
C CYS A 427 20.25 -45.25 17.85
N LYS A 428 21.38 -44.66 17.45
CA LYS A 428 22.70 -45.33 17.50
C LYS A 428 23.08 -45.86 18.89
N LYS A 429 22.73 -45.12 19.94
CA LYS A 429 23.03 -45.51 21.33
C LYS A 429 22.22 -46.69 21.84
N ILE A 430 21.11 -47.03 21.16
CA ILE A 430 20.24 -48.15 21.53
C ILE A 430 20.74 -49.48 20.97
N PHE A 431 21.60 -49.44 19.94
CA PHE A 431 22.17 -50.67 19.37
C PHE A 431 23.25 -51.27 20.30
N THR A 432 23.02 -52.48 20.79
CA THR A 432 23.95 -53.25 21.63
C THR A 432 24.93 -54.12 20.80
N GLY A 433 24.95 -53.97 19.44
CA GLY A 433 25.80 -54.67 18.50
C GLY A 433 26.30 -53.75 17.38
N SER A 434 26.72 -54.29 16.25
CA SER A 434 27.17 -53.50 15.10
C SER A 434 26.02 -52.62 14.56
N ILE A 435 26.27 -51.34 14.45
CA ILE A 435 25.30 -50.36 13.92
C ILE A 435 25.07 -50.71 12.43
N PRO A 436 23.80 -50.79 11.96
CA PRO A 436 23.53 -50.98 10.56
C PRO A 436 24.14 -49.86 9.70
N LYS A 437 24.77 -50.24 8.59
CA LYS A 437 25.40 -49.26 7.66
C LYS A 437 24.42 -48.23 7.13
N GLU A 438 23.13 -48.56 7.08
CA GLU A 438 22.04 -47.66 6.66
C GLU A 438 21.83 -46.49 7.63
N VAL A 439 22.07 -46.70 8.93
CA VAL A 439 21.97 -45.64 9.95
C VAL A 439 23.12 -44.67 9.82
N ASP A 440 24.35 -45.17 9.60
CA ASP A 440 25.52 -44.30 9.37
C ASP A 440 25.32 -43.51 8.07
N LYS A 441 24.92 -44.19 6.98
CA LYS A 441 24.67 -43.54 5.71
C LYS A 441 23.55 -42.49 5.79
N SER A 442 22.50 -42.76 6.56
CA SER A 442 21.43 -41.79 6.78
C SER A 442 21.92 -40.55 7.57
N GLN A 443 22.79 -40.75 8.54
CA GLN A 443 23.40 -39.65 9.29
C GLN A 443 24.30 -38.80 8.40
N ASP A 444 25.12 -39.44 7.55
CA ASP A 444 25.98 -38.71 6.61
C ASP A 444 25.14 -37.88 5.62
N ILE A 445 24.04 -38.46 5.10
CA ILE A 445 23.13 -37.74 4.22
C ILE A 445 22.50 -36.52 4.94
N ILE A 446 22.06 -36.66 6.18
CA ILE A 446 21.48 -35.56 6.96
C ILE A 446 22.55 -34.50 7.26
N HIS A 447 23.77 -34.93 7.57
CA HIS A 447 24.90 -34.01 7.81
C HIS A 447 25.21 -33.21 6.54
N GLU A 448 25.34 -33.91 5.39
CA GLU A 448 25.57 -33.27 4.09
C GLU A 448 24.43 -32.33 3.71
N ALA A 449 23.17 -32.73 3.89
CA ALA A 449 22.00 -31.90 3.64
C ALA A 449 22.00 -30.66 4.56
N SER A 450 22.34 -30.85 5.85
CA SER A 450 22.42 -29.74 6.82
C SER A 450 23.49 -28.73 6.41
N GLN A 451 24.64 -29.24 5.95
CA GLN A 451 25.73 -28.35 5.49
C GLN A 451 25.32 -27.60 4.21
N LYS A 452 24.73 -28.29 3.22
CA LYS A 452 24.24 -27.65 1.99
C LYS A 452 23.19 -26.59 2.23
N ILE A 453 22.22 -26.83 3.14
CA ILE A 453 21.20 -25.85 3.50
C ILE A 453 21.82 -24.64 4.20
N ARG A 454 22.80 -24.87 5.10
CA ARG A 454 23.53 -23.80 5.79
C ARG A 454 24.31 -22.95 4.80
N ASP A 455 25.03 -23.61 3.87
CA ASP A 455 25.80 -22.91 2.83
C ASP A 455 24.88 -22.11 1.90
N LEU A 456 23.71 -22.66 1.53
CA LEU A 456 22.73 -21.98 0.70
C LEU A 456 22.13 -20.76 1.43
N SER A 457 21.76 -20.91 2.71
CA SER A 457 21.27 -19.80 3.52
C SER A 457 22.30 -18.68 3.62
N HIS A 458 23.57 -19.04 3.85
CA HIS A 458 24.70 -18.10 3.90
C HIS A 458 25.01 -17.44 2.55
N THR A 459 24.73 -18.12 1.44
CA THR A 459 24.89 -17.56 0.09
C THR A 459 23.78 -16.55 -0.23
N LEU A 460 22.59 -16.74 0.33
CA LEU A 460 21.46 -15.85 0.14
C LEU A 460 21.59 -14.56 0.96
N VAL A 461 21.90 -14.68 2.25
CA VAL A 461 22.19 -13.56 3.15
C VAL A 461 23.12 -14.04 4.27
N SER A 462 24.24 -13.40 4.44
CA SER A 462 25.20 -13.76 5.48
C SER A 462 24.63 -13.55 6.89
N SER A 463 24.49 -14.64 7.65
CA SER A 463 24.04 -14.58 9.06
C SER A 463 25.04 -13.83 9.95
N VAL A 464 26.31 -13.81 9.57
CA VAL A 464 27.37 -13.03 10.23
C VAL A 464 27.11 -11.54 10.00
N LEU A 465 26.70 -11.16 8.79
CA LEU A 465 26.33 -9.78 8.46
C LEU A 465 25.16 -9.29 9.33
N LEU A 466 24.12 -10.08 9.42
CA LEU A 466 22.93 -9.71 10.20
C LEU A 466 23.22 -9.55 11.69
N LYS A 467 24.04 -10.44 12.25
CA LYS A 467 24.36 -10.45 13.69
C LYS A 467 25.49 -9.49 14.07
N PHE A 468 26.56 -9.50 13.31
CA PHE A 468 27.82 -8.84 13.68
C PHE A 468 28.21 -7.66 12.79
N GLY A 469 27.51 -7.46 11.68
CA GLY A 469 27.72 -6.33 10.77
C GLY A 469 28.74 -6.57 9.67
N LEU A 470 28.83 -5.55 8.81
CA LEU A 470 29.58 -5.62 7.55
C LEU A 470 31.07 -5.98 7.74
N ALA A 471 31.73 -5.35 8.70
CA ALA A 471 33.16 -5.61 8.93
C ALA A 471 33.45 -7.07 9.28
N TYR A 472 32.62 -7.65 10.16
CA TYR A 472 32.78 -9.05 10.54
C TYR A 472 32.40 -10.01 9.40
N ALA A 473 31.34 -9.68 8.63
CA ALA A 473 30.94 -10.50 7.50
C ALA A 473 31.99 -10.51 6.37
N ILE A 474 32.64 -9.39 6.10
CA ILE A 474 33.70 -9.33 5.09
C ILE A 474 34.94 -10.06 5.59
N LYS A 475 35.25 -9.96 6.89
CA LYS A 475 36.36 -10.71 7.48
C LYS A 475 36.14 -12.23 7.38
N ASP A 476 34.96 -12.69 7.76
CA ASP A 476 34.52 -14.11 7.61
C ASP A 476 34.59 -14.57 6.16
N MET A 477 34.16 -13.73 5.24
CA MET A 477 34.25 -13.97 3.80
C MET A 477 35.71 -14.08 3.36
N ALA A 478 36.57 -13.15 3.76
CA ALA A 478 37.98 -13.16 3.41
C ALA A 478 38.70 -14.43 3.91
N GLU A 479 38.42 -14.86 5.15
CA GLU A 479 38.93 -16.09 5.72
C GLU A 479 38.42 -17.33 4.96
N LYS A 480 37.16 -17.36 4.58
CA LYS A 480 36.51 -18.48 3.90
C LYS A 480 36.99 -18.68 2.45
N TYR A 481 37.24 -17.60 1.73
CA TYR A 481 37.64 -17.65 0.32
C TYR A 481 39.18 -17.66 0.15
N SER A 482 39.96 -17.36 1.19
CA SER A 482 41.40 -17.52 1.16
C SER A 482 41.78 -19.01 1.08
N ASN A 483 42.69 -19.32 0.20
CA ASN A 483 43.25 -20.68 0.02
C ASN A 483 44.75 -20.61 -0.33
N SER A 484 45.34 -21.74 -0.66
CA SER A 484 46.77 -21.83 -0.98
C SER A 484 47.20 -21.03 -2.23
N GLN A 485 46.28 -20.59 -3.06
CA GLN A 485 46.52 -19.85 -4.32
C GLN A 485 46.05 -18.40 -4.24
N LEU A 486 45.07 -18.07 -3.37
CA LEU A 486 44.52 -16.76 -3.21
C LEU A 486 44.45 -16.39 -1.73
N GLU A 487 45.19 -15.35 -1.35
CA GLU A 487 45.11 -14.76 -0.02
C GLU A 487 44.35 -13.44 -0.07
N ILE A 488 43.24 -13.38 0.68
CA ILE A 488 42.41 -12.17 0.78
C ILE A 488 42.68 -11.50 2.11
N VAL A 489 43.35 -10.33 2.05
CA VAL A 489 43.66 -9.53 3.22
C VAL A 489 42.59 -8.48 3.42
N PHE A 490 41.91 -8.50 4.57
CA PHE A 490 40.87 -7.54 4.94
C PHE A 490 41.38 -6.59 6.03
N GLN A 491 41.33 -5.30 5.77
CA GLN A 491 41.67 -4.26 6.73
C GLN A 491 40.56 -3.23 6.83
N THR A 492 40.18 -2.88 8.05
CA THR A 492 39.16 -1.86 8.32
C THR A 492 39.62 -0.88 9.37
N GLN A 493 39.14 0.35 9.31
CA GLN A 493 39.41 1.38 10.31
C GLN A 493 38.10 2.13 10.60
N ASN A 494 37.69 2.12 11.88
CA ASN A 494 36.53 2.88 12.39
C ASN A 494 35.18 2.65 11.64
N ILE A 495 34.90 1.42 11.23
CA ILE A 495 33.58 1.08 10.64
C ILE A 495 32.56 0.92 11.75
N GLN A 496 31.49 1.71 11.67
CA GLN A 496 30.31 1.60 12.51
C GLN A 496 29.24 0.77 11.79
N ARG A 497 28.17 0.40 12.52
CA ARG A 497 26.99 -0.22 11.92
C ARG A 497 26.25 0.81 11.07
N TYR A 498 25.94 0.42 9.86
CA TYR A 498 25.09 1.17 8.95
C TYR A 498 23.66 0.59 8.97
N ASP A 499 22.79 1.21 8.19
CA ASP A 499 21.48 0.65 7.89
C ASP A 499 21.65 -0.77 7.30
N GLN A 500 20.78 -1.69 7.73
CA GLN A 500 20.89 -3.10 7.39
C GLN A 500 20.83 -3.35 5.88
N ASP A 501 19.96 -2.64 5.17
CA ASP A 501 19.82 -2.79 3.72
C ASP A 501 21.07 -2.27 2.99
N PHE A 502 21.68 -1.21 3.49
CA PHE A 502 22.95 -0.72 2.97
C PHE A 502 24.08 -1.73 3.18
N GLU A 503 24.19 -2.29 4.40
CA GLU A 503 25.21 -3.31 4.71
C GLU A 503 25.04 -4.56 3.82
N ILE A 504 23.81 -5.01 3.58
CA ILE A 504 23.50 -6.15 2.69
C ILE A 504 23.91 -5.84 1.25
N LYS A 505 23.53 -4.68 0.72
CA LYS A 505 23.88 -4.28 -0.65
C LYS A 505 25.41 -4.22 -0.85
N LEU A 506 26.10 -3.61 0.11
CA LEU A 506 27.56 -3.49 0.04
C LEU A 506 28.25 -4.84 0.19
N HIS A 507 27.76 -5.70 1.11
CA HIS A 507 28.25 -7.06 1.26
C HIS A 507 28.10 -7.86 -0.05
N ASN A 508 26.94 -7.80 -0.70
CA ASN A 508 26.67 -8.51 -1.95
C ASN A 508 27.59 -8.03 -3.09
N ILE A 509 27.85 -6.73 -3.18
CA ILE A 509 28.80 -6.17 -4.16
C ILE A 509 30.21 -6.72 -3.92
N ILE A 510 30.66 -6.71 -2.65
CA ILE A 510 31.99 -7.22 -2.30
C ILE A 510 32.08 -8.72 -2.54
N GLN A 511 31.03 -9.48 -2.20
CA GLN A 511 30.95 -10.92 -2.46
C GLN A 511 31.05 -11.23 -3.95
N GLU A 512 30.36 -10.47 -4.79
CA GLU A 512 30.42 -10.64 -6.24
C GLU A 512 31.81 -10.30 -6.80
N LEU A 513 32.45 -9.25 -6.26
CA LEU A 513 33.84 -8.90 -6.63
C LEU A 513 34.83 -10.00 -6.24
N VAL A 514 34.69 -10.57 -5.04
CA VAL A 514 35.53 -11.67 -4.55
C VAL A 514 35.28 -12.96 -5.35
N ASN A 515 34.03 -13.24 -5.74
CA ASN A 515 33.69 -14.40 -6.58
C ASN A 515 34.26 -14.28 -8.00
N ASN A 516 34.44 -13.07 -8.50
CA ASN A 516 34.96 -12.79 -9.85
C ASN A 516 36.50 -12.60 -9.90
N ALA A 517 37.17 -12.58 -8.76
CA ALA A 517 38.64 -12.48 -8.64
C ALA A 517 39.29 -13.86 -8.66
#